data_9a444d7c5f70efbaf56f19a1db2a55da
#
_entry.id   9a444d7c5f70efbaf56f19a1db2a55da
#
_cell.length_a   1.000
_cell.length_b   1.000
_cell.length_c   1.000
_cell.angle_alpha   90.00
_cell.angle_beta   90.00
_cell.angle_gamma   90.00
#
_symmetry.space_group_name_H-M   'P 1'
#
loop_
_entity.id
_entity.type
_entity.pdbx_description
1 polymer ?
#
loop_
_entity_poly.entity_id
_entity_poly.type
_entity_poly.pdbx_seq_one_letter_code
_entity_poly.pdbx_strand_id
1 'polypeptide(L)'
;GVVVPELVPAFDCPQQNPWHVYDVFTHIARSVEAAPKDADLRLVMLFHDTGKPACKTTDEEGIDHFYGHPTVSEQLAKSALERLKASRASMQRILPLIRYHDGHILTDEKSIKRWLNRLGQAGTLDLIDVKTADLAAQNLARTQPEIEELYRTKALLRQILERGDAFALRDLAIGGEELLALGYRGKA
;
A
#
# COMPACT_ATOMS: atom_id res chain seq x y z
N GLY A 1 4.98 -23.84 -3.56
CA GLY A 1 3.62 -24.06 -4.01
C GLY A 1 2.75 -24.80 -2.98
N VAL A 2 3.35 -25.51 -2.03
CA VAL A 2 2.58 -26.30 -1.05
C VAL A 2 1.96 -25.43 0.05
N VAL A 3 2.69 -24.43 0.55
CA VAL A 3 2.24 -23.57 1.66
C VAL A 3 1.48 -22.35 1.16
N VAL A 4 1.97 -21.71 0.10
CA VAL A 4 1.36 -20.49 -0.50
C VAL A 4 1.18 -20.73 -2.01
N PRO A 5 0.13 -21.47 -2.43
CA PRO A 5 -0.13 -21.75 -3.85
C PRO A 5 -0.44 -20.48 -4.66
N GLU A 6 -0.86 -19.41 -4.01
CA GLU A 6 -1.15 -18.10 -4.61
C GLU A 6 0.07 -17.47 -5.31
N LEU A 7 1.29 -17.89 -4.93
CA LEU A 7 2.53 -17.44 -5.56
C LEU A 7 2.86 -18.20 -6.87
N VAL A 8 2.27 -19.36 -7.09
CA VAL A 8 2.64 -20.20 -8.24
C VAL A 8 2.45 -19.49 -9.59
N PRO A 9 1.36 -18.75 -9.85
CA PRO A 9 1.19 -18.04 -11.12
C PRO A 9 2.20 -16.90 -11.34
N ALA A 10 2.87 -16.43 -10.28
CA ALA A 10 3.87 -15.35 -10.37
C ALA A 10 5.21 -15.81 -10.94
N PHE A 11 5.53 -17.12 -10.85
CA PHE A 11 6.75 -17.68 -11.44
C PHE A 11 6.73 -17.54 -12.96
N ASP A 12 7.85 -17.13 -13.53
CA ASP A 12 8.01 -16.94 -14.98
C ASP A 12 6.95 -16.02 -15.61
N CYS A 13 6.29 -15.16 -14.82
CA CYS A 13 5.38 -14.15 -15.29
C CYS A 13 6.14 -12.86 -15.62
N PRO A 14 6.45 -12.58 -16.89
CA PRO A 14 7.24 -11.41 -17.25
C PRO A 14 6.45 -10.11 -17.04
N GLN A 15 7.17 -9.02 -16.78
CA GLN A 15 6.67 -7.66 -16.65
C GLN A 15 7.37 -6.78 -17.69
N GLN A 16 6.92 -6.86 -18.95
CA GLN A 16 7.54 -6.10 -20.06
C GLN A 16 7.09 -4.64 -20.02
N ASN A 17 7.69 -3.87 -19.11
CA ASN A 17 7.51 -2.43 -19.02
C ASN A 17 8.81 -1.77 -18.49
N PRO A 18 8.99 -0.46 -18.67
CA PRO A 18 10.24 0.23 -18.32
C PRO A 18 10.58 0.26 -16.82
N TRP A 19 9.60 0.03 -15.96
CA TRP A 19 9.73 0.13 -14.50
C TRP A 19 10.25 -1.17 -13.87
N HIS A 20 10.02 -2.32 -14.49
CA HIS A 20 10.38 -3.63 -13.95
C HIS A 20 11.55 -4.24 -14.71
N VAL A 21 12.47 -4.84 -13.98
CA VAL A 21 13.65 -5.56 -14.51
C VAL A 21 13.59 -7.05 -14.17
N TYR A 22 12.58 -7.47 -13.41
CA TYR A 22 12.37 -8.85 -12.96
C TYR A 22 10.98 -9.34 -13.38
N ASP A 23 10.79 -10.66 -13.41
CA ASP A 23 9.45 -11.26 -13.41
C ASP A 23 8.70 -10.95 -12.10
N VAL A 24 7.39 -11.27 -12.06
CA VAL A 24 6.54 -10.96 -10.90
C VAL A 24 7.07 -11.63 -9.63
N PHE A 25 7.49 -12.90 -9.68
CA PHE A 25 7.95 -13.61 -8.49
C PHE A 25 9.28 -13.07 -7.97
N THR A 26 10.24 -12.84 -8.84
CA THR A 26 11.54 -12.27 -8.47
C THR A 26 11.38 -10.87 -7.89
N HIS A 27 10.49 -10.05 -8.46
CA HIS A 27 10.12 -8.74 -7.91
C HIS A 27 9.54 -8.88 -6.50
N ILE A 28 8.56 -9.78 -6.29
CA ILE A 28 7.99 -10.06 -4.95
C ILE A 28 9.11 -10.43 -3.96
N ALA A 29 10.00 -11.34 -4.33
CA ALA A 29 11.08 -11.78 -3.45
C ALA A 29 12.02 -10.62 -3.05
N ARG A 30 12.38 -9.76 -4.02
CA ARG A 30 13.19 -8.56 -3.78
C ARG A 30 12.48 -7.53 -2.93
N SER A 31 11.18 -7.36 -3.11
CA SER A 31 10.36 -6.46 -2.28
C SER A 31 10.29 -6.93 -0.83
N VAL A 32 10.18 -8.24 -0.59
CA VAL A 32 10.24 -8.84 0.77
C VAL A 32 11.62 -8.61 1.40
N GLU A 33 12.71 -8.72 0.63
CA GLU A 33 14.07 -8.46 1.10
C GLU A 33 14.24 -6.98 1.51
N ALA A 34 13.72 -6.05 0.70
CA ALA A 34 13.78 -4.61 0.93
C ALA A 34 12.86 -4.10 2.05
N ALA A 35 11.83 -4.88 2.42
CA ALA A 35 10.87 -4.51 3.45
C ALA A 35 11.52 -4.40 4.85
N PRO A 36 10.98 -3.55 5.74
CA PRO A 36 11.39 -3.50 7.14
C PRO A 36 11.38 -4.90 7.78
N LYS A 37 12.18 -5.08 8.84
CA LYS A 37 12.23 -6.34 9.63
C LYS A 37 10.97 -6.47 10.53
N ASP A 38 9.81 -6.46 9.89
CA ASP A 38 8.48 -6.61 10.47
C ASP A 38 7.75 -7.72 9.71
N ALA A 39 7.21 -8.70 10.43
CA ALA A 39 6.59 -9.87 9.82
C ALA A 39 5.36 -9.52 8.98
N ASP A 40 4.50 -8.61 9.46
CA ASP A 40 3.30 -8.21 8.74
C ASP A 40 3.66 -7.43 7.46
N LEU A 41 4.63 -6.50 7.51
CA LEU A 41 5.07 -5.75 6.33
C LEU A 41 5.73 -6.66 5.29
N ARG A 42 6.47 -7.67 5.71
CA ARG A 42 7.01 -8.68 4.80
C ARG A 42 5.92 -9.55 4.17
N LEU A 43 4.85 -9.85 4.90
CA LEU A 43 3.67 -10.53 4.35
C LEU A 43 2.92 -9.61 3.37
N VAL A 44 2.84 -8.31 3.63
CA VAL A 44 2.32 -7.35 2.63
C VAL A 44 3.11 -7.48 1.34
N MET A 45 4.46 -7.41 1.40
CA MET A 45 5.29 -7.52 0.20
C MET A 45 5.22 -8.89 -0.46
N LEU A 46 5.03 -9.98 0.31
CA LEU A 46 4.85 -11.32 -0.24
C LEU A 46 3.59 -11.42 -1.12
N PHE A 47 2.53 -10.70 -0.76
CA PHE A 47 1.24 -10.82 -1.42
C PHE A 47 0.88 -9.63 -2.32
N HIS A 48 1.57 -8.47 -2.26
CA HIS A 48 1.13 -7.24 -2.93
C HIS A 48 0.85 -7.41 -4.43
N ASP A 49 1.66 -8.21 -5.10
CA ASP A 49 1.65 -8.41 -6.56
C ASP A 49 1.15 -9.79 -7.02
N THR A 50 0.66 -10.63 -6.10
CA THR A 50 0.16 -11.97 -6.46
C THR A 50 -1.02 -11.95 -7.43
N GLY A 51 -1.75 -10.84 -7.53
CA GLY A 51 -2.83 -10.63 -8.48
C GLY A 51 -2.39 -10.26 -9.89
N LYS A 52 -1.14 -9.85 -10.10
CA LYS A 52 -0.62 -9.42 -11.42
C LYS A 52 -0.83 -10.46 -12.53
N PRO A 53 -0.52 -11.75 -12.33
CA PRO A 53 -0.70 -12.74 -13.39
C PRO A 53 -2.15 -12.84 -13.90
N ALA A 54 -3.14 -12.68 -13.01
CA ALA A 54 -4.56 -12.73 -13.38
C ALA A 54 -5.06 -11.44 -14.05
N CYS A 55 -4.33 -10.33 -13.88
CA CYS A 55 -4.69 -9.01 -14.41
C CYS A 55 -3.85 -8.59 -15.62
N LYS A 56 -2.92 -9.44 -16.06
CA LYS A 56 -1.98 -9.12 -17.11
C LYS A 56 -2.70 -8.91 -18.45
N THR A 57 -2.41 -7.77 -19.07
CA THR A 57 -2.75 -7.47 -20.47
C THR A 57 -1.52 -6.88 -21.15
N THR A 58 -1.36 -7.08 -22.44
CA THR A 58 -0.26 -6.50 -23.22
C THR A 58 -0.86 -5.64 -24.32
N ASP A 59 -0.40 -4.40 -24.46
CA ASP A 59 -0.86 -3.47 -25.48
C ASP A 59 -0.21 -3.73 -26.86
N GLU A 60 -0.58 -2.93 -27.86
CA GLU A 60 -0.06 -3.04 -29.24
C GLU A 60 1.44 -2.74 -29.34
N GLU A 61 2.00 -2.04 -28.34
CA GLU A 61 3.43 -1.69 -28.26
C GLU A 61 4.24 -2.79 -27.53
N GLY A 62 3.58 -3.84 -27.05
CA GLY A 62 4.18 -4.94 -26.31
C GLY A 62 4.44 -4.62 -24.84
N ILE A 63 3.79 -3.58 -24.29
CA ILE A 63 3.92 -3.17 -22.90
C ILE A 63 2.89 -3.92 -22.04
N ASP A 64 3.34 -4.49 -20.94
CA ASP A 64 2.49 -5.21 -19.99
C ASP A 64 1.83 -4.25 -18.99
N HIS A 65 0.51 -4.43 -18.79
CA HIS A 65 -0.30 -3.71 -17.82
C HIS A 65 -0.98 -4.69 -16.85
N PHE A 66 -1.24 -4.24 -15.61
CA PHE A 66 -1.78 -5.07 -14.53
C PHE A 66 -2.92 -4.36 -13.78
N TYR A 67 -3.86 -3.76 -14.52
CA TYR A 67 -4.93 -2.96 -13.94
C TYR A 67 -5.78 -3.76 -12.95
N GLY A 68 -5.99 -3.19 -11.75
CA GLY A 68 -6.83 -3.79 -10.71
C GLY A 68 -6.16 -4.91 -9.90
N HIS A 69 -4.88 -5.24 -10.16
CA HIS A 69 -4.16 -6.27 -9.41
C HIS A 69 -4.16 -6.07 -7.89
N PRO A 70 -4.16 -4.85 -7.30
CA PRO A 70 -4.18 -4.72 -5.85
C PRO A 70 -5.44 -5.33 -5.21
N THR A 71 -6.58 -5.26 -5.92
CA THR A 71 -7.83 -5.88 -5.46
C THR A 71 -7.75 -7.39 -5.48
N VAL A 72 -7.21 -7.95 -6.55
CA VAL A 72 -7.04 -9.41 -6.69
C VAL A 72 -6.00 -9.91 -5.69
N SER A 73 -4.89 -9.19 -5.53
CA SER A 73 -3.84 -9.49 -4.54
C SER A 73 -4.40 -9.52 -3.11
N GLU A 74 -5.24 -8.53 -2.74
CA GLU A 74 -5.89 -8.49 -1.42
C GLU A 74 -6.77 -9.72 -1.19
N GLN A 75 -7.57 -10.15 -2.19
CA GLN A 75 -8.43 -11.33 -2.10
C GLN A 75 -7.61 -12.61 -1.94
N LEU A 76 -6.55 -12.77 -2.73
CA LEU A 76 -5.63 -13.91 -2.63
C LEU A 76 -4.93 -13.94 -1.27
N ALA A 77 -4.42 -12.79 -0.81
CA ALA A 77 -3.80 -12.65 0.50
C ALA A 77 -4.76 -13.01 1.62
N LYS A 78 -6.01 -12.52 1.56
CA LYS A 78 -7.03 -12.85 2.56
C LYS A 78 -7.23 -14.35 2.67
N SER A 79 -7.44 -15.04 1.56
CA SER A 79 -7.64 -16.49 1.53
C SER A 79 -6.42 -17.26 2.07
N ALA A 80 -5.20 -16.82 1.72
CA ALA A 80 -3.97 -17.42 2.21
C ALA A 80 -3.80 -17.19 3.72
N LEU A 81 -4.00 -15.97 4.21
CA LEU A 81 -3.85 -15.61 5.62
C LEU A 81 -4.89 -16.31 6.50
N GLU A 82 -6.13 -16.45 6.04
CA GLU A 82 -7.17 -17.25 6.74
C GLU A 82 -6.77 -18.72 6.86
N ARG A 83 -6.28 -19.32 5.78
CA ARG A 83 -5.77 -20.70 5.74
C ARG A 83 -4.58 -20.89 6.69
N LEU A 84 -3.67 -19.91 6.75
CA LEU A 84 -2.49 -19.89 7.62
C LEU A 84 -2.84 -19.50 9.07
N LYS A 85 -4.11 -19.24 9.38
CA LYS A 85 -4.59 -18.83 10.70
C LYS A 85 -3.92 -17.57 11.24
N ALA A 86 -3.68 -16.60 10.36
CA ALA A 86 -3.17 -15.29 10.76
C ALA A 86 -4.14 -14.62 11.75
N SER A 87 -3.60 -13.82 12.67
CA SER A 87 -4.42 -13.11 13.63
C SER A 87 -5.32 -12.07 12.96
N ARG A 88 -6.47 -11.77 13.57
CA ARG A 88 -7.35 -10.70 13.08
C ARG A 88 -6.62 -9.35 13.03
N ALA A 89 -5.76 -9.06 14.00
CA ALA A 89 -4.97 -7.83 14.03
C ALA A 89 -4.00 -7.75 12.86
N SER A 90 -3.26 -8.83 12.55
CA SER A 90 -2.38 -8.90 11.38
C SER A 90 -3.18 -8.73 10.08
N MET A 91 -4.32 -9.39 9.93
CA MET A 91 -5.15 -9.24 8.72
C MET A 91 -5.67 -7.80 8.55
N GLN A 92 -6.10 -7.15 9.64
CA GLN A 92 -6.54 -5.75 9.60
C GLN A 92 -5.43 -4.77 9.23
N ARG A 93 -4.16 -5.09 9.52
CA ARG A 93 -2.99 -4.31 9.13
C ARG A 93 -2.56 -4.62 7.70
N ILE A 94 -2.47 -5.89 7.32
CA ILE A 94 -1.92 -6.36 6.04
C ILE A 94 -2.82 -6.02 4.86
N LEU A 95 -4.12 -6.39 4.93
CA LEU A 95 -5.01 -6.33 3.75
C LEU A 95 -5.18 -4.91 3.19
N PRO A 96 -5.39 -3.85 4.02
CA PRO A 96 -5.46 -2.49 3.49
C PRO A 96 -4.14 -2.02 2.85
N LEU A 97 -2.98 -2.45 3.37
CA LEU A 97 -1.69 -2.10 2.79
C LEU A 97 -1.51 -2.73 1.40
N ILE A 98 -1.91 -3.99 1.21
CA ILE A 98 -1.95 -4.65 -0.11
C ILE A 98 -2.92 -3.90 -1.02
N ARG A 99 -4.11 -3.56 -0.55
CA ARG A 99 -5.13 -2.85 -1.35
C ARG A 99 -4.64 -1.51 -1.87
N TYR A 100 -3.83 -0.81 -1.09
CA TYR A 100 -3.42 0.56 -1.38
C TYR A 100 -1.94 0.73 -1.75
N HIS A 101 -1.17 -0.36 -1.90
CA HIS A 101 0.28 -0.27 -2.17
C HIS A 101 0.59 0.54 -3.44
N ASP A 102 -0.25 0.42 -4.47
CA ASP A 102 -0.12 1.14 -5.74
C ASP A 102 -0.70 2.58 -5.72
N GLY A 103 -1.33 2.96 -4.60
CA GLY A 103 -1.96 4.28 -4.45
C GLY A 103 -0.94 5.42 -4.39
N HIS A 104 -1.23 6.56 -5.02
CA HIS A 104 -0.36 7.73 -4.99
C HIS A 104 -0.45 8.48 -3.65
N ILE A 105 0.72 8.74 -3.05
CA ILE A 105 0.87 9.62 -1.89
C ILE A 105 1.69 10.82 -2.36
N LEU A 106 1.06 11.99 -2.44
CA LEU A 106 1.76 13.23 -2.80
C LEU A 106 2.38 13.85 -1.56
N THR A 107 3.51 14.55 -1.72
CA THR A 107 4.21 15.29 -0.65
C THR A 107 3.52 16.63 -0.39
N ASP A 108 2.25 16.56 -0.02
CA ASP A 108 1.45 17.69 0.41
C ASP A 108 0.54 17.30 1.60
N GLU A 109 0.21 18.29 2.44
CA GLU A 109 -0.58 18.06 3.67
C GLU A 109 -1.96 17.47 3.37
N LYS A 110 -2.62 17.89 2.30
CA LYS A 110 -3.97 17.41 1.94
C LYS A 110 -3.95 15.94 1.57
N SER A 111 -2.95 15.51 0.78
CA SER A 111 -2.76 14.11 0.44
C SER A 111 -2.45 13.27 1.67
N ILE A 112 -1.51 13.72 2.52
CA ILE A 112 -1.13 13.03 3.74
C ILE A 112 -2.31 12.93 4.71
N LYS A 113 -3.04 14.02 4.97
CA LYS A 113 -4.23 14.01 5.85
C LYS A 113 -5.32 13.08 5.35
N ARG A 114 -5.49 12.91 4.03
CA ARG A 114 -6.42 11.93 3.44
C ARG A 114 -6.00 10.49 3.75
N TRP A 115 -4.70 10.17 3.67
CA TRP A 115 -4.18 8.86 4.03
C TRP A 115 -4.26 8.60 5.53
N LEU A 116 -3.96 9.61 6.37
CA LEU A 116 -4.15 9.55 7.83
C LEU A 116 -5.60 9.23 8.21
N ASN A 117 -6.57 9.87 7.54
CA ASN A 117 -7.99 9.58 7.76
C ASN A 117 -8.38 8.15 7.33
N ARG A 118 -7.75 7.62 6.29
CA ARG A 118 -8.05 6.29 5.71
C ARG A 118 -7.40 5.15 6.48
N LEU A 119 -6.14 5.27 6.86
CA LEU A 119 -5.32 4.20 7.42
C LEU A 119 -4.86 4.46 8.87
N GLY A 120 -5.10 5.66 9.39
CA GLY A 120 -4.52 6.09 10.65
C GLY A 120 -3.03 6.39 10.54
N GLN A 121 -2.41 6.76 11.68
CA GLN A 121 -0.99 7.12 11.72
C GLN A 121 -0.08 5.95 11.37
N ALA A 122 -0.25 4.82 12.07
CA ALA A 122 0.57 3.63 11.86
C ALA A 122 0.43 3.11 10.42
N GLY A 123 -0.81 2.95 9.92
CA GLY A 123 -1.04 2.45 8.57
C GLY A 123 -0.51 3.36 7.47
N THR A 124 -0.49 4.69 7.68
CA THR A 124 0.09 5.62 6.70
C THR A 124 1.62 5.53 6.67
N LEU A 125 2.27 5.39 7.82
CA LEU A 125 3.70 5.14 7.90
C LEU A 125 4.07 3.80 7.26
N ASP A 126 3.34 2.74 7.58
CA ASP A 126 3.50 1.41 6.99
C ASP A 126 3.34 1.44 5.46
N LEU A 127 2.35 2.19 4.94
CA LEU A 127 2.15 2.32 3.49
C LEU A 127 3.34 2.98 2.80
N ILE A 128 3.95 4.01 3.40
CA ILE A 128 5.16 4.64 2.85
C ILE A 128 6.33 3.63 2.83
N ASP A 129 6.49 2.83 3.89
CA ASP A 129 7.53 1.81 3.96
C ASP A 129 7.31 0.68 2.93
N VAL A 130 6.08 0.24 2.74
CA VAL A 130 5.67 -0.73 1.71
C VAL A 130 6.00 -0.19 0.32
N LYS A 131 5.60 1.04 -0.01
CA LYS A 131 5.90 1.66 -1.31
C LYS A 131 7.40 1.82 -1.54
N THR A 132 8.15 2.18 -0.51
CA THR A 132 9.61 2.30 -0.61
C THR A 132 10.26 0.95 -0.92
N ALA A 133 9.79 -0.13 -0.29
CA ALA A 133 10.29 -1.49 -0.53
C ALA A 133 9.94 -2.00 -1.94
N ASP A 134 8.74 -1.70 -2.42
CA ASP A 134 8.28 -2.02 -3.78
C ASP A 134 9.17 -1.32 -4.84
N LEU A 135 9.33 0.00 -4.74
CA LEU A 135 10.18 0.78 -5.65
C LEU A 135 11.65 0.34 -5.61
N ALA A 136 12.16 -0.04 -4.44
CA ALA A 136 13.54 -0.54 -4.30
C ALA A 136 13.76 -1.88 -5.00
N ALA A 137 12.71 -2.65 -5.26
CA ALA A 137 12.74 -3.91 -6.00
C ALA A 137 12.48 -3.76 -7.51
N GLN A 138 12.34 -2.53 -8.00
CA GLN A 138 12.12 -2.20 -9.40
C GLN A 138 13.41 -1.72 -10.08
N ASN A 139 13.30 -1.02 -11.21
CA ASN A 139 14.42 -0.38 -11.89
C ASN A 139 14.88 0.86 -11.12
N LEU A 140 15.88 0.71 -10.24
CA LEU A 140 16.36 1.80 -9.38
C LEU A 140 16.79 3.06 -10.15
N ALA A 141 17.28 2.93 -11.37
CA ALA A 141 17.64 4.11 -12.17
C ALA A 141 16.42 5.00 -12.49
N ARG A 142 15.21 4.42 -12.47
CA ARG A 142 13.95 5.13 -12.68
C ARG A 142 13.23 5.48 -11.39
N THR A 143 13.28 4.60 -10.39
CA THR A 143 12.49 4.73 -9.17
C THR A 143 13.18 5.51 -8.04
N GLN A 144 14.50 5.75 -8.14
CA GLN A 144 15.24 6.49 -7.13
C GLN A 144 14.63 7.87 -6.78
N PRO A 145 14.21 8.70 -7.76
CA PRO A 145 13.58 9.99 -7.44
C PRO A 145 12.27 9.85 -6.66
N GLU A 146 11.48 8.80 -6.93
CA GLU A 146 10.23 8.52 -6.21
C GLU A 146 10.50 8.04 -4.78
N ILE A 147 11.55 7.24 -4.56
CA ILE A 147 11.98 6.82 -3.23
C ILE A 147 12.39 8.05 -2.39
N GLU A 148 13.14 8.98 -2.97
CA GLU A 148 13.53 10.23 -2.29
C GLU A 148 12.32 11.09 -1.96
N GLU A 149 11.32 11.12 -2.85
CA GLU A 149 10.04 11.80 -2.60
C GLU A 149 9.27 11.15 -1.45
N LEU A 150 9.24 9.82 -1.36
CA LEU A 150 8.63 9.12 -0.23
C LEU A 150 9.33 9.43 1.10
N TYR A 151 10.65 9.60 1.13
CA TYR A 151 11.35 10.06 2.33
C TYR A 151 10.94 11.46 2.74
N ARG A 152 10.79 12.40 1.79
CA ARG A 152 10.27 13.75 2.05
C ARG A 152 8.83 13.69 2.57
N THR A 153 7.99 12.86 1.95
CA THR A 153 6.61 12.61 2.41
C THR A 153 6.58 12.09 3.84
N LYS A 154 7.45 11.14 4.18
CA LYS A 154 7.55 10.60 5.55
C LYS A 154 7.99 11.65 6.56
N ALA A 155 8.90 12.54 6.19
CA ALA A 155 9.33 13.67 7.03
C ALA A 155 8.18 14.66 7.26
N LEU A 156 7.44 15.04 6.21
CA LEU A 156 6.28 15.93 6.30
C LEU A 156 5.16 15.30 7.14
N LEU A 157 4.90 14.00 6.98
CA LEU A 157 3.95 13.27 7.82
C LEU A 157 4.29 13.37 9.31
N ARG A 158 5.57 13.18 9.68
CA ARG A 158 6.02 13.34 11.08
C ARG A 158 5.77 14.74 11.61
N GLN A 159 6.07 15.78 10.81
CA GLN A 159 5.79 17.17 11.18
C GLN A 159 4.30 17.44 11.43
N ILE A 160 3.42 16.88 10.57
CA ILE A 160 1.96 17.00 10.73
C ILE A 160 1.52 16.35 12.05
N LEU A 161 2.06 15.16 12.37
CA LEU A 161 1.75 14.45 13.60
C LEU A 161 2.26 15.20 14.85
N GLU A 162 3.47 15.78 14.80
CA GLU A 162 4.05 16.56 15.89
C GLU A 162 3.27 17.85 16.16
N ARG A 163 2.69 18.47 15.12
CA ARG A 163 1.82 19.65 15.29
C ARG A 163 0.47 19.33 15.92
N GLY A 164 0.07 18.06 15.95
CA GLY A 164 -1.23 17.62 16.46
C GLY A 164 -2.41 18.05 15.57
N ASP A 165 -2.18 18.23 14.26
CA ASP A 165 -3.21 18.64 13.31
C ASP A 165 -4.38 17.63 13.29
N ALA A 166 -5.63 18.12 13.31
CA ALA A 166 -6.80 17.30 13.08
C ALA A 166 -6.83 16.80 11.65
N PHE A 167 -7.03 15.49 11.45
CA PHE A 167 -7.17 14.85 10.13
C PHE A 167 -8.42 13.97 9.99
N ALA A 168 -9.15 13.75 11.09
CA ALA A 168 -10.46 13.09 11.11
C ALA A 168 -11.47 13.94 11.90
N LEU A 169 -12.76 13.76 11.62
CA LEU A 169 -13.82 14.49 12.34
C LEU A 169 -13.76 14.28 13.87
N ARG A 170 -13.37 13.10 14.32
CA ARG A 170 -13.18 12.78 15.74
C ARG A 170 -12.07 13.57 16.43
N ASP A 171 -11.15 14.15 15.67
CA ASP A 171 -9.99 14.90 16.18
C ASP A 171 -10.34 16.39 16.35
N LEU A 172 -11.53 16.82 15.95
CA LEU A 172 -12.01 18.19 16.11
C LEU A 172 -12.34 18.46 17.59
N ALA A 173 -11.96 19.64 18.06
CA ALA A 173 -12.27 20.08 19.42
C ALA A 173 -13.79 20.27 19.68
N ILE A 174 -14.60 20.35 18.61
CA ILE A 174 -16.04 20.52 18.66
C ILE A 174 -16.70 19.38 17.89
N GLY A 175 -17.56 18.61 18.55
CA GLY A 175 -18.34 17.52 17.95
C GLY A 175 -19.66 18.01 17.34
N GLY A 176 -20.39 17.08 16.70
CA GLY A 176 -21.68 17.40 16.08
C GLY A 176 -22.73 17.86 17.08
N GLU A 177 -22.72 17.37 18.31
CA GLU A 177 -23.66 17.78 19.36
C GLU A 177 -23.42 19.23 19.81
N GLU A 178 -22.16 19.64 19.99
CA GLU A 178 -21.84 21.02 20.31
C GLU A 178 -22.20 21.99 19.17
N LEU A 179 -22.00 21.56 17.90
CA LEU A 179 -22.41 22.36 16.75
C LEU A 179 -23.94 22.53 16.70
N LEU A 180 -24.72 21.47 17.01
CA LEU A 180 -26.17 21.55 17.13
C LEU A 180 -26.60 22.49 18.27
N ALA A 181 -25.93 22.45 19.42
CA ALA A 181 -26.16 23.33 20.56
C ALA A 181 -25.89 24.81 20.22
N LEU A 182 -24.90 25.06 19.32
CA LEU A 182 -24.60 26.39 18.79
C LEU A 182 -25.52 26.82 17.64
N GLY A 183 -26.57 26.03 17.30
CA GLY A 183 -27.58 26.35 16.30
C GLY A 183 -27.21 26.00 14.84
N TYR A 184 -26.07 25.34 14.62
CA TYR A 184 -25.74 24.84 13.28
C TYR A 184 -26.61 23.63 12.93
N ARG A 185 -27.36 23.72 11.83
CA ARG A 185 -28.12 22.59 11.29
C ARG A 185 -27.50 22.16 9.97
N GLY A 186 -27.22 20.85 9.82
CA GLY A 186 -26.79 20.28 8.56
C GLY A 186 -27.82 20.56 7.45
N LYS A 187 -27.38 20.74 6.21
CA LYS A 187 -28.32 20.72 5.07
C LYS A 187 -28.87 19.29 4.96
N ALA A 188 -30.23 19.20 4.91
CA ALA A 188 -30.93 17.97 4.63
C ALA A 188 -30.65 17.49 3.19
#